data_ac65268a3ba0e55c67894defc2a8f075
#
_entry.id   ac65268a3ba0e55c67894defc2a8f075
#
_cell.length_a   1.000
_cell.length_b   1.000
_cell.length_c   1.000
_cell.angle_alpha   90.00
_cell.angle_beta   90.00
_cell.angle_gamma   90.00
#
_symmetry.space_group_name_H-M   'P 1'
#
loop_
_entity.id
_entity.type
_entity.pdbx_description
1 polymer ?
#
loop_
_entity_poly.entity_id
_entity_poly.type
_entity_poly.pdbx_seq_one_letter_code
_entity_poly.pdbx_strand_id
1 'polypeptide(L)'
;MISKSKKKKILLFFPSPLPYERSWHGVPLALLAISRVLDKKKYQINIYARHLQDKYIDELIANGDDALCLGISAMTGFQIQDGLKMAKLFKKKYPHIPIIWGGWHPSILPNQTVKNSYVDIVVRGQGDLTFPELVESLYKNKSLKSIKGITYKHKNKIYTNPDRAPSDLSLLPPLPYHLIDVEKCIQNTEYGSRTIPYISSYGCPHRCAFCVEEIVNKRRWRPVPAKTVLKEWQNLIKKYHADSVAVYDSNFFVDEKRVTDICQGMIKGKINLKWGNANGRAGQLSRYQEKTWKLMEKTGCAMILTGAESGSQSALDFISKDMNLDELINFTKKCEQHHIKILYSFLVGLPWSKDPKKNDEFVAGEYKATLGLIDKLLKICNRNRYTYYIFLPYPGAALFNRAVSLGLKYPKSLNAWSNYLMSPENAFHETLKQKWISAHDAKLTAMLTQYIFGIMDRDTFDMLYPRIKSALGKISFRIAYYFALLIVKIRWRLKFFDLPLDYWVFSLVHRYGGIL
;
A
#
# COMPACT_ATOMS: atom_id res chain seq x y z
N MET A 1 -29.09 -34.18 -24.32
CA MET A 1 -28.81 -32.87 -23.66
C MET A 1 -27.74 -33.11 -22.62
N ILE A 2 -26.51 -32.66 -22.88
CA ILE A 2 -25.42 -32.74 -21.90
C ILE A 2 -25.75 -31.73 -20.80
N SER A 3 -26.13 -32.21 -19.61
CA SER A 3 -26.34 -31.37 -18.44
C SER A 3 -25.09 -30.50 -18.26
N LYS A 4 -25.22 -29.16 -18.45
CA LYS A 4 -24.16 -28.20 -18.12
C LYS A 4 -23.87 -28.36 -16.64
N SER A 5 -22.79 -29.05 -16.29
CA SER A 5 -22.32 -29.16 -14.92
C SER A 5 -22.29 -27.76 -14.30
N LYS A 6 -23.00 -27.60 -13.19
CA LYS A 6 -23.04 -26.32 -12.43
C LYS A 6 -21.61 -25.94 -12.04
N LYS A 7 -21.19 -24.72 -12.41
CA LYS A 7 -19.86 -24.22 -12.07
C LYS A 7 -19.69 -24.18 -10.56
N LYS A 8 -18.51 -24.63 -10.07
CA LYS A 8 -18.18 -24.51 -8.64
C LYS A 8 -17.84 -23.06 -8.30
N LYS A 9 -18.34 -22.58 -7.17
CA LYS A 9 -18.09 -21.22 -6.70
C LYS A 9 -16.73 -21.10 -6.00
N ILE A 10 -16.03 -20.03 -6.30
CA ILE A 10 -14.84 -19.57 -5.57
C ILE A 10 -15.19 -18.22 -4.98
N LEU A 11 -15.26 -18.15 -3.66
CA LEU A 11 -15.55 -16.91 -2.95
C LEU A 11 -14.23 -16.26 -2.56
N LEU A 12 -14.09 -14.98 -2.87
CA LEU A 12 -12.90 -14.19 -2.54
C LEU A 12 -13.34 -12.96 -1.74
N PHE A 13 -12.73 -12.77 -0.59
CA PHE A 13 -13.02 -11.64 0.28
C PHE A 13 -11.81 -10.71 0.36
N PHE A 14 -12.02 -9.44 0.10
CA PHE A 14 -11.07 -8.37 0.33
C PHE A 14 -11.43 -7.62 1.61
N PRO A 15 -10.72 -7.89 2.72
CA PRO A 15 -10.94 -7.19 3.97
C PRO A 15 -10.65 -5.69 3.85
N SER A 16 -11.37 -4.86 4.57
CA SER A 16 -11.13 -3.42 4.61
C SER A 16 -9.71 -3.13 5.12
N PRO A 17 -8.93 -2.28 4.43
CA PRO A 17 -7.61 -1.89 4.92
C PRO A 17 -7.66 -0.87 6.06
N LEU A 18 -8.80 -0.22 6.26
CA LEU A 18 -9.02 0.84 7.25
C LEU A 18 -10.22 0.48 8.15
N PRO A 19 -10.27 1.02 9.39
CA PRO A 19 -11.45 0.95 10.25
C PRO A 19 -12.73 1.38 9.54
N TYR A 20 -13.88 0.88 10.00
CA TYR A 20 -15.16 1.05 9.30
C TYR A 20 -15.64 2.50 9.21
N GLU A 21 -15.15 3.38 10.08
CA GLU A 21 -15.46 4.81 10.06
C GLU A 21 -14.82 5.54 8.87
N ARG A 22 -13.84 4.91 8.21
CA ARG A 22 -13.13 5.47 7.05
C ARG A 22 -13.53 4.76 5.77
N SER A 23 -13.94 5.52 4.78
CA SER A 23 -14.20 4.98 3.43
C SER A 23 -12.88 4.68 2.71
N TRP A 24 -12.81 3.52 2.08
CA TRP A 24 -11.73 3.17 1.16
C TRP A 24 -12.35 2.58 -0.10
N HIS A 25 -11.94 3.10 -1.23
CA HIS A 25 -12.46 2.70 -2.54
C HIS A 25 -11.27 2.38 -3.44
N GLY A 26 -10.84 1.15 -3.47
CA GLY A 26 -9.73 0.73 -4.31
C GLY A 26 -10.00 -0.61 -4.97
N VAL A 27 -9.33 -0.87 -6.08
CA VAL A 27 -9.41 -2.16 -6.76
C VAL A 27 -8.74 -3.23 -5.91
N PRO A 28 -9.39 -4.39 -5.64
CA PRO A 28 -8.78 -5.51 -4.94
C PRO A 28 -7.79 -6.26 -5.85
N LEU A 29 -6.70 -5.58 -6.24
CA LEU A 29 -5.73 -6.05 -7.24
C LEU A 29 -5.19 -7.45 -6.96
N ALA A 30 -4.94 -7.78 -5.69
CA ALA A 30 -4.47 -9.11 -5.29
C ALA A 30 -5.47 -10.22 -5.63
N LEU A 31 -6.77 -9.97 -5.43
CA LEU A 31 -7.83 -10.94 -5.76
C LEU A 31 -8.04 -11.06 -7.27
N LEU A 32 -7.95 -9.95 -8.01
CA LEU A 32 -7.97 -10.00 -9.47
C LEU A 32 -6.76 -10.78 -10.01
N ALA A 33 -5.58 -10.60 -9.41
CA ALA A 33 -4.37 -11.30 -9.83
C ALA A 33 -4.50 -12.82 -9.74
N ILE A 34 -4.96 -13.34 -8.60
CA ILE A 34 -5.13 -14.79 -8.42
C ILE A 34 -6.32 -15.37 -9.22
N SER A 35 -7.20 -14.51 -9.72
CA SER A 35 -8.38 -14.90 -10.51
C SER A 35 -8.09 -15.02 -12.01
N ARG A 36 -7.03 -14.38 -12.52
CA ARG A 36 -6.81 -14.18 -13.96
C ARG A 36 -6.56 -15.46 -14.74
N VAL A 37 -6.03 -16.53 -14.11
CA VAL A 37 -5.74 -17.82 -14.75
C VAL A 37 -6.72 -18.93 -14.35
N LEU A 38 -7.74 -18.62 -13.54
CA LEU A 38 -8.78 -19.59 -13.20
C LEU A 38 -9.69 -19.90 -14.39
N ASP A 39 -10.00 -21.19 -14.58
CA ASP A 39 -10.84 -21.65 -15.68
C ASP A 39 -12.31 -21.22 -15.51
N LYS A 40 -12.73 -20.21 -16.27
CA LYS A 40 -14.08 -19.65 -16.25
C LYS A 40 -15.17 -20.63 -16.70
N LYS A 41 -14.80 -21.72 -17.35
CA LYS A 41 -15.75 -22.79 -17.73
C LYS A 41 -16.11 -23.65 -16.52
N LYS A 42 -15.14 -23.87 -15.61
CA LYS A 42 -15.28 -24.70 -14.41
C LYS A 42 -15.75 -23.90 -13.19
N TYR A 43 -15.28 -22.65 -13.06
CA TYR A 43 -15.44 -21.87 -11.84
C TYR A 43 -16.27 -20.59 -12.06
N GLN A 44 -17.10 -20.29 -11.07
CA GLN A 44 -17.74 -18.99 -10.89
C GLN A 44 -16.98 -18.26 -9.78
N ILE A 45 -16.36 -17.14 -10.11
CA ILE A 45 -15.53 -16.34 -9.18
C ILE A 45 -16.37 -15.17 -8.68
N ASN A 46 -16.54 -15.06 -7.37
CA ASN A 46 -17.28 -13.99 -6.72
C ASN A 46 -16.33 -13.25 -5.77
N ILE A 47 -16.17 -11.95 -6.00
CA ILE A 47 -15.30 -11.08 -5.18
C ILE A 47 -16.19 -10.18 -4.32
N TYR A 48 -15.93 -10.19 -3.02
CA TYR A 48 -16.67 -9.41 -2.02
C TYR A 48 -15.75 -8.44 -1.30
N ALA A 49 -16.22 -7.21 -1.17
CA ALA A 49 -15.58 -6.18 -0.37
C ALA A 49 -16.63 -5.16 0.08
N ARG A 50 -16.41 -4.52 1.23
CA ARG A 50 -17.33 -3.54 1.80
C ARG A 50 -17.75 -2.43 0.83
N HIS A 51 -16.82 -1.92 0.03
CA HIS A 51 -17.08 -0.84 -0.93
C HIS A 51 -17.69 -1.32 -2.25
N LEU A 52 -17.67 -2.63 -2.53
CA LEU A 52 -18.25 -3.19 -3.75
C LEU A 52 -19.73 -3.55 -3.60
N GLN A 53 -20.15 -4.03 -2.42
CA GLN A 53 -21.53 -4.45 -2.15
C GLN A 53 -21.97 -3.97 -0.76
N ASP A 54 -23.16 -3.41 -0.66
CA ASP A 54 -23.69 -2.91 0.62
C ASP A 54 -23.94 -4.04 1.64
N LYS A 55 -24.39 -5.20 1.15
CA LYS A 55 -24.67 -6.39 1.94
C LYS A 55 -23.64 -7.50 1.73
N TYR A 56 -22.35 -7.12 1.56
CA TYR A 56 -21.26 -8.05 1.20
C TYR A 56 -21.15 -9.27 2.12
N ILE A 57 -21.44 -9.12 3.43
CA ILE A 57 -21.40 -10.23 4.39
C ILE A 57 -22.51 -11.23 4.08
N ASP A 58 -23.76 -10.76 3.98
CA ASP A 58 -24.92 -11.61 3.76
C ASP A 58 -24.85 -12.31 2.41
N GLU A 59 -24.43 -11.58 1.37
CA GLU A 59 -24.26 -12.11 0.02
C GLU A 59 -23.17 -13.17 -0.05
N LEU A 60 -22.01 -12.94 0.61
CA LEU A 60 -20.94 -13.94 0.68
C LEU A 60 -21.41 -15.20 1.40
N ILE A 61 -22.06 -15.04 2.55
CA ILE A 61 -22.58 -16.17 3.33
C ILE A 61 -23.69 -16.92 2.57
N ALA A 62 -24.59 -16.22 1.86
CA ALA A 62 -25.64 -16.86 1.05
C ALA A 62 -25.07 -17.68 -0.12
N ASN A 63 -23.90 -17.31 -0.63
CA ASN A 63 -23.23 -18.02 -1.73
C ASN A 63 -22.32 -19.17 -1.29
N GLY A 64 -22.29 -19.51 0.01
CA GLY A 64 -21.38 -20.51 0.56
C GLY A 64 -21.75 -21.97 0.25
N ASP A 65 -23.02 -22.31 -0.01
CA ASP A 65 -23.48 -23.71 -0.08
C ASP A 65 -22.71 -24.58 -1.09
N ASP A 66 -22.41 -24.04 -2.27
CA ASP A 66 -21.70 -24.74 -3.35
C ASP A 66 -20.23 -24.30 -3.46
N ALA A 67 -19.72 -23.55 -2.49
CA ALA A 67 -18.39 -22.99 -2.59
C ALA A 67 -17.31 -24.07 -2.43
N LEU A 68 -16.29 -23.99 -3.30
CA LEU A 68 -15.11 -24.84 -3.21
C LEU A 68 -14.17 -24.33 -2.11
N CYS A 69 -14.09 -23.02 -1.93
CA CYS A 69 -13.27 -22.38 -0.90
C CYS A 69 -13.68 -20.91 -0.68
N LEU A 70 -13.26 -20.36 0.45
CA LEU A 70 -13.20 -18.92 0.71
C LEU A 70 -11.74 -18.46 0.72
N GLY A 71 -11.34 -17.58 -0.19
CA GLY A 71 -10.02 -16.95 -0.20
C GLY A 71 -10.06 -15.56 0.45
N ILE A 72 -9.10 -15.26 1.32
CA ILE A 72 -8.95 -13.98 2.03
C ILE A 72 -7.54 -13.46 1.81
N SER A 73 -7.39 -12.22 1.34
CA SER A 73 -6.08 -11.57 1.16
C SER A 73 -5.89 -10.50 2.23
N ALA A 74 -4.81 -10.59 3.02
CA ALA A 74 -4.58 -9.66 4.12
C ALA A 74 -3.15 -9.13 4.21
N MET A 75 -3.05 -7.83 4.49
CA MET A 75 -1.87 -7.18 5.05
C MET A 75 -1.94 -7.25 6.59
N THR A 76 -0.84 -6.93 7.26
CA THR A 76 -0.82 -6.78 8.71
C THR A 76 -1.71 -5.62 9.15
N GLY A 77 -2.44 -5.78 10.26
CA GLY A 77 -3.32 -4.77 10.80
C GLY A 77 -4.80 -5.05 10.58
N PHE A 78 -5.60 -4.01 10.32
CA PHE A 78 -7.06 -4.08 10.30
C PHE A 78 -7.63 -5.13 9.33
N GLN A 79 -6.96 -5.39 8.21
CA GLN A 79 -7.38 -6.45 7.29
C GLN A 79 -7.39 -7.84 7.96
N ILE A 80 -6.53 -8.09 8.94
CA ILE A 80 -6.57 -9.33 9.72
C ILE A 80 -7.85 -9.39 10.57
N GLN A 81 -8.20 -8.28 11.23
CA GLN A 81 -9.40 -8.21 12.06
C GLN A 81 -10.67 -8.47 11.24
N ASP A 82 -10.80 -7.75 10.11
CA ASP A 82 -11.97 -7.87 9.24
C ASP A 82 -12.03 -9.26 8.56
N GLY A 83 -10.86 -9.77 8.12
CA GLY A 83 -10.75 -11.11 7.56
C GLY A 83 -11.13 -12.22 8.55
N LEU A 84 -10.71 -12.11 9.81
CA LEU A 84 -11.06 -13.06 10.87
C LEU A 84 -12.54 -13.00 11.23
N LYS A 85 -13.15 -11.80 11.25
CA LYS A 85 -14.60 -11.64 11.45
C LYS A 85 -15.37 -12.40 10.37
N MET A 86 -15.02 -12.21 9.10
CA MET A 86 -15.64 -12.94 7.99
C MET A 86 -15.37 -14.44 8.07
N ALA A 87 -14.14 -14.87 8.33
CA ALA A 87 -13.77 -16.28 8.43
C ALA A 87 -14.55 -17.00 9.54
N LYS A 88 -14.73 -16.35 10.69
CA LYS A 88 -15.53 -16.88 11.82
C LYS A 88 -17.00 -17.06 11.44
N LEU A 89 -17.62 -16.06 10.80
CA LEU A 89 -19.02 -16.14 10.35
C LEU A 89 -19.20 -17.26 9.32
N PHE A 90 -18.27 -17.36 8.37
CA PHE A 90 -18.31 -18.36 7.32
C PHE A 90 -18.14 -19.78 7.86
N LYS A 91 -17.16 -20.03 8.74
CA LYS A 91 -16.95 -21.35 9.39
C LYS A 91 -18.09 -21.80 10.27
N LYS A 92 -18.81 -20.86 10.90
CA LYS A 92 -20.01 -21.20 11.70
C LYS A 92 -21.09 -21.87 10.84
N LYS A 93 -21.27 -21.42 9.59
CA LYS A 93 -22.29 -21.95 8.67
C LYS A 93 -21.74 -23.10 7.80
N TYR A 94 -20.48 -23.02 7.38
CA TYR A 94 -19.84 -23.96 6.44
C TYR A 94 -18.53 -24.52 7.03
N PRO A 95 -18.57 -25.36 8.07
CA PRO A 95 -17.37 -25.82 8.77
C PRO A 95 -16.43 -26.66 7.89
N HIS A 96 -16.96 -27.34 6.87
CA HIS A 96 -16.22 -28.23 5.96
C HIS A 96 -15.55 -27.50 4.80
N ILE A 97 -15.94 -26.25 4.47
CA ILE A 97 -15.36 -25.52 3.36
C ILE A 97 -14.03 -24.89 3.80
N PRO A 98 -12.92 -25.13 3.06
CA PRO A 98 -11.62 -24.59 3.41
C PRO A 98 -11.55 -23.07 3.25
N ILE A 99 -10.92 -22.41 4.24
CA ILE A 99 -10.60 -20.99 4.21
C ILE A 99 -9.10 -20.83 3.91
N ILE A 100 -8.79 -20.15 2.82
CA ILE A 100 -7.46 -19.95 2.29
C ILE A 100 -7.05 -18.49 2.52
N TRP A 101 -5.94 -18.28 3.21
CA TRP A 101 -5.38 -16.94 3.42
C TRP A 101 -4.17 -16.72 2.53
N GLY A 102 -4.04 -15.50 2.00
CA GLY A 102 -2.90 -15.04 1.22
C GLY A 102 -2.60 -13.57 1.47
N GLY A 103 -1.70 -13.01 0.69
CA GLY A 103 -1.23 -11.64 0.83
C GLY A 103 0.03 -11.52 1.69
N TRP A 104 0.37 -10.28 2.07
CA TRP A 104 1.64 -9.99 2.73
C TRP A 104 1.79 -10.67 4.09
N HIS A 105 0.84 -10.46 5.00
CA HIS A 105 0.95 -11.01 6.36
C HIS A 105 1.02 -12.54 6.39
N PRO A 106 0.12 -13.28 5.71
CA PRO A 106 0.22 -14.74 5.64
C PRO A 106 1.51 -15.25 5.00
N SER A 107 2.09 -14.48 4.05
CA SER A 107 3.36 -14.84 3.42
C SER A 107 4.56 -14.67 4.37
N ILE A 108 4.52 -13.65 5.24
CA ILE A 108 5.58 -13.36 6.21
C ILE A 108 5.52 -14.33 7.39
N LEU A 109 4.33 -14.62 7.90
CA LEU A 109 4.10 -15.46 9.08
C LEU A 109 3.16 -16.64 8.81
N PRO A 110 3.49 -17.53 7.84
CA PRO A 110 2.57 -18.58 7.40
C PRO A 110 2.20 -19.57 8.50
N ASN A 111 3.18 -20.02 9.30
CA ASN A 111 2.94 -20.96 10.39
C ASN A 111 2.10 -20.37 11.50
N GLN A 112 2.29 -19.07 11.82
CA GLN A 112 1.48 -18.40 12.82
C GLN A 112 0.04 -18.18 12.30
N THR A 113 -0.10 -17.80 11.04
CA THR A 113 -1.39 -17.59 10.38
C THR A 113 -2.20 -18.88 10.34
N VAL A 114 -1.60 -19.98 9.88
CA VAL A 114 -2.31 -21.27 9.76
C VAL A 114 -2.67 -21.90 11.11
N LYS A 115 -2.00 -21.54 12.21
CA LYS A 115 -2.38 -21.99 13.58
C LYS A 115 -3.76 -21.49 14.00
N ASN A 116 -4.24 -20.39 13.45
CA ASN A 116 -5.56 -19.86 13.77
C ASN A 116 -6.66 -20.86 13.36
N SER A 117 -7.69 -21.05 14.20
CA SER A 117 -8.77 -22.03 13.96
C SER A 117 -9.58 -21.77 12.68
N TYR A 118 -9.64 -20.52 12.23
CA TYR A 118 -10.37 -20.10 11.03
C TYR A 118 -9.49 -20.02 9.77
N VAL A 119 -8.29 -20.62 9.79
CA VAL A 119 -7.38 -20.69 8.65
C VAL A 119 -7.02 -22.13 8.38
N ASP A 120 -7.33 -22.64 7.19
CA ASP A 120 -7.01 -24.02 6.80
C ASP A 120 -5.71 -24.09 6.00
N ILE A 121 -5.55 -23.12 5.07
CA ILE A 121 -4.44 -23.10 4.12
C ILE A 121 -3.93 -21.66 4.00
N VAL A 122 -2.61 -21.51 3.87
CA VAL A 122 -1.93 -20.24 3.55
C VAL A 122 -1.24 -20.38 2.21
N VAL A 123 -1.52 -19.45 1.29
CA VAL A 123 -0.78 -19.26 0.04
C VAL A 123 0.29 -18.21 0.27
N ARG A 124 1.57 -18.60 0.12
CA ARG A 124 2.75 -17.76 0.37
C ARG A 124 3.27 -17.12 -0.92
N GLY A 125 3.72 -15.88 -0.81
CA GLY A 125 4.28 -15.11 -1.90
C GLY A 125 3.25 -14.76 -2.97
N GLN A 126 3.67 -14.80 -4.24
CA GLN A 126 2.80 -14.49 -5.38
C GLN A 126 1.83 -15.66 -5.65
N GLY A 127 0.53 -15.37 -5.53
CA GLY A 127 -0.52 -16.37 -5.61
C GLY A 127 -1.01 -16.71 -7.03
N ASP A 128 -0.58 -16.00 -8.05
CA ASP A 128 -1.10 -16.09 -9.43
C ASP A 128 -1.14 -17.50 -10.03
N LEU A 129 -0.18 -18.35 -9.69
CA LEU A 129 -0.13 -19.76 -10.10
C LEU A 129 -0.43 -20.72 -8.95
N THR A 130 -0.07 -20.37 -7.71
CA THR A 130 -0.27 -21.23 -6.56
C THR A 130 -1.75 -21.40 -6.22
N PHE A 131 -2.51 -20.30 -6.22
CA PHE A 131 -3.93 -20.35 -5.90
C PHE A 131 -4.74 -21.16 -6.92
N PRO A 132 -4.59 -20.97 -8.25
CA PRO A 132 -5.27 -21.79 -9.24
C PRO A 132 -4.93 -23.29 -9.16
N GLU A 133 -3.66 -23.63 -8.93
CA GLU A 133 -3.25 -25.03 -8.72
C GLU A 133 -3.90 -25.64 -7.47
N LEU A 134 -3.95 -24.87 -6.38
CA LEU A 134 -4.64 -25.26 -5.14
C LEU A 134 -6.13 -25.48 -5.38
N VAL A 135 -6.80 -24.54 -6.06
CA VAL A 135 -8.23 -24.64 -6.42
C VAL A 135 -8.51 -25.89 -7.26
N GLU A 136 -7.70 -26.16 -8.27
CA GLU A 136 -7.83 -27.36 -9.12
C GLU A 136 -7.62 -28.66 -8.32
N SER A 137 -6.69 -28.62 -7.35
CA SER A 137 -6.44 -29.78 -6.47
C SER A 137 -7.59 -30.03 -5.49
N LEU A 138 -8.18 -28.98 -4.93
CA LEU A 138 -9.39 -29.06 -4.10
C LEU A 138 -10.59 -29.58 -4.90
N TYR A 139 -10.78 -29.06 -6.13
CA TYR A 139 -11.86 -29.51 -7.03
C TYR A 139 -11.76 -31.02 -7.36
N LYS A 140 -10.54 -31.52 -7.54
CA LYS A 140 -10.29 -32.92 -7.87
C LYS A 140 -10.04 -33.82 -6.65
N ASN A 141 -10.19 -33.31 -5.44
CA ASN A 141 -9.85 -34.01 -4.18
C ASN A 141 -8.43 -34.60 -4.19
N LYS A 142 -7.45 -33.89 -4.78
CA LYS A 142 -6.06 -34.33 -4.85
C LYS A 142 -5.29 -33.93 -3.59
N SER A 143 -4.17 -34.67 -3.35
CA SER A 143 -3.25 -34.35 -2.25
C SER A 143 -2.62 -32.95 -2.44
N LEU A 144 -2.50 -32.19 -1.33
CA LEU A 144 -1.86 -30.88 -1.32
C LEU A 144 -0.34 -30.95 -1.17
N LYS A 145 0.26 -32.13 -0.97
CA LYS A 145 1.70 -32.31 -0.67
C LYS A 145 2.63 -31.79 -1.74
N SER A 146 2.23 -31.84 -3.01
CA SER A 146 3.05 -31.41 -4.15
C SER A 146 2.93 -29.94 -4.51
N ILE A 147 1.95 -29.21 -3.96
CA ILE A 147 1.67 -27.82 -4.31
C ILE A 147 2.71 -26.91 -3.67
N LYS A 148 3.59 -26.32 -4.50
CA LYS A 148 4.60 -25.37 -4.01
C LYS A 148 3.95 -24.05 -3.54
N GLY A 149 4.51 -23.44 -2.47
CA GLY A 149 4.09 -22.13 -1.99
C GLY A 149 2.89 -22.16 -1.07
N ILE A 150 2.53 -23.30 -0.46
CA ILE A 150 1.48 -23.37 0.54
C ILE A 150 1.98 -23.87 1.91
N THR A 151 1.25 -23.44 2.96
CA THR A 151 1.31 -24.00 4.33
C THR A 151 -0.10 -24.36 4.72
N TYR A 152 -0.36 -25.58 5.21
CA TYR A 152 -1.71 -26.03 5.47
C TYR A 152 -1.81 -26.97 6.67
N LYS A 153 -3.01 -27.08 7.24
CA LYS A 153 -3.35 -28.07 8.28
C LYS A 153 -3.89 -29.35 7.65
N HIS A 154 -3.42 -30.46 8.16
CA HIS A 154 -4.01 -31.78 7.88
C HIS A 154 -3.88 -32.66 9.11
N LYS A 155 -4.99 -33.25 9.61
CA LYS A 155 -5.03 -34.10 10.80
C LYS A 155 -4.29 -33.48 12.00
N ASN A 156 -4.59 -32.22 12.32
CA ASN A 156 -3.98 -31.43 13.39
C ASN A 156 -2.46 -31.18 13.27
N LYS A 157 -1.84 -31.53 12.15
CA LYS A 157 -0.43 -31.22 11.86
C LYS A 157 -0.34 -30.10 10.82
N ILE A 158 0.70 -29.29 10.94
CA ILE A 158 1.00 -28.21 9.98
C ILE A 158 2.09 -28.71 9.02
N TYR A 159 1.83 -28.56 7.74
CA TYR A 159 2.76 -28.89 6.65
C TYR A 159 3.11 -27.62 5.90
N THR A 160 4.40 -27.45 5.62
CA THR A 160 4.93 -26.34 4.83
C THR A 160 5.65 -26.92 3.61
N ASN A 161 5.05 -26.74 2.46
CA ASN A 161 5.64 -27.19 1.20
C ASN A 161 6.78 -26.23 0.74
N PRO A 162 7.68 -26.65 -0.15
CA PRO A 162 8.70 -25.77 -0.71
C PRO A 162 8.11 -24.49 -1.32
N ASP A 163 8.86 -23.41 -1.30
CA ASP A 163 8.45 -22.15 -1.93
C ASP A 163 8.28 -22.32 -3.44
N ARG A 164 7.32 -21.61 -4.02
CA ARG A 164 7.20 -21.50 -5.47
C ARG A 164 8.16 -20.43 -6.00
N ALA A 165 8.85 -20.73 -7.09
CA ALA A 165 9.57 -19.71 -7.83
C ALA A 165 8.60 -18.64 -8.36
N PRO A 166 8.98 -17.35 -8.32
CA PRO A 166 8.15 -16.28 -8.84
C PRO A 166 7.79 -16.48 -10.33
N SER A 167 6.54 -16.18 -10.68
CA SER A 167 6.04 -16.30 -12.05
C SER A 167 6.57 -15.18 -12.96
N ASP A 168 6.73 -15.49 -14.23
CA ASP A 168 6.91 -14.48 -15.28
C ASP A 168 5.56 -13.83 -15.58
N LEU A 169 5.44 -12.51 -15.36
CA LEU A 169 4.20 -11.78 -15.59
C LEU A 169 3.86 -11.63 -17.07
N SER A 170 4.84 -11.79 -17.97
CA SER A 170 4.61 -11.71 -19.42
C SER A 170 3.72 -12.84 -19.93
N LEU A 171 3.70 -13.97 -19.21
CA LEU A 171 2.93 -15.17 -19.55
C LEU A 171 1.52 -15.16 -18.94
N LEU A 172 1.20 -14.17 -18.11
CA LEU A 172 -0.09 -14.14 -17.41
C LEU A 172 -1.09 -13.26 -18.16
N PRO A 173 -2.38 -13.66 -18.18
CA PRO A 173 -3.45 -12.82 -18.76
C PRO A 173 -3.58 -11.48 -18.03
N PRO A 174 -4.17 -10.47 -18.67
CA PRO A 174 -4.55 -9.21 -18.03
C PRO A 174 -5.41 -9.42 -16.80
N LEU A 175 -5.40 -8.43 -15.88
CA LEU A 175 -6.26 -8.46 -14.70
C LEU A 175 -7.74 -8.43 -15.10
N PRO A 176 -8.58 -9.32 -14.55
CA PRO A 176 -9.98 -9.44 -14.92
C PRO A 176 -10.88 -8.42 -14.20
N TYR A 177 -10.71 -7.14 -14.48
CA TYR A 177 -11.50 -6.05 -13.87
C TYR A 177 -13.02 -6.25 -13.98
N HIS A 178 -13.48 -7.01 -14.98
CA HIS A 178 -14.91 -7.33 -15.16
C HIS A 178 -15.51 -8.23 -14.06
N LEU A 179 -14.69 -8.74 -13.12
CA LEU A 179 -15.16 -9.50 -11.96
C LEU A 179 -15.67 -8.61 -10.82
N ILE A 180 -15.51 -7.31 -10.94
CA ILE A 180 -15.94 -6.32 -9.93
C ILE A 180 -16.68 -5.16 -10.62
N ASP A 181 -17.46 -4.42 -9.83
CA ASP A 181 -17.98 -3.12 -10.24
C ASP A 181 -16.84 -2.08 -10.12
N VAL A 182 -16.19 -1.79 -11.26
CA VAL A 182 -15.05 -0.87 -11.33
C VAL A 182 -15.47 0.57 -11.00
N GLU A 183 -16.72 0.97 -11.29
CA GLU A 183 -17.22 2.32 -10.99
C GLU A 183 -17.09 2.65 -9.49
N LYS A 184 -17.31 1.66 -8.63
CA LYS A 184 -17.13 1.80 -7.17
C LYS A 184 -15.66 1.89 -6.71
N CYS A 185 -14.71 1.67 -7.62
CA CYS A 185 -13.27 1.72 -7.35
C CYS A 185 -12.58 2.93 -7.99
N ILE A 186 -13.32 3.72 -8.80
CA ILE A 186 -12.78 4.91 -9.45
C ILE A 186 -12.55 5.99 -8.38
N GLN A 187 -11.36 6.59 -8.42
CA GLN A 187 -10.93 7.63 -7.50
C GLN A 187 -10.86 8.98 -8.21
N ASN A 188 -11.29 10.03 -7.53
CA ASN A 188 -11.00 11.40 -7.94
C ASN A 188 -9.67 11.80 -7.30
N THR A 189 -8.64 12.01 -8.11
CA THR A 189 -7.30 12.39 -7.69
C THR A 189 -6.94 13.77 -8.22
N GLU A 190 -5.83 14.34 -7.77
CA GLU A 190 -5.32 15.62 -8.24
C GLU A 190 -4.93 15.64 -9.73
N TYR A 191 -4.76 14.49 -10.37
CA TYR A 191 -4.37 14.37 -11.77
C TYR A 191 -5.42 13.74 -12.67
N GLY A 192 -6.55 13.31 -12.11
CA GLY A 192 -7.67 12.78 -12.90
C GLY A 192 -8.92 12.55 -12.07
N SER A 193 -10.08 12.79 -12.70
CA SER A 193 -11.39 12.60 -12.09
C SER A 193 -11.84 11.14 -12.09
N ARG A 194 -11.27 10.33 -12.99
CA ARG A 194 -11.58 8.90 -13.16
C ARG A 194 -10.30 8.07 -13.12
N THR A 195 -9.63 8.11 -11.97
CA THR A 195 -8.38 7.37 -11.73
C THR A 195 -8.65 5.93 -11.34
N ILE A 196 -8.09 4.99 -12.07
CA ILE A 196 -8.20 3.55 -11.78
C ILE A 196 -6.87 3.02 -11.21
N PRO A 197 -6.89 2.37 -10.03
CA PRO A 197 -5.73 1.65 -9.51
C PRO A 197 -5.24 0.56 -10.46
N TYR A 198 -3.92 0.53 -10.70
CA TYR A 198 -3.26 -0.39 -11.60
C TYR A 198 -1.96 -0.91 -11.01
N ILE A 199 -1.55 -2.11 -11.38
CA ILE A 199 -0.25 -2.68 -11.02
C ILE A 199 0.41 -3.27 -12.25
N SER A 200 1.66 -2.89 -12.50
CA SER A 200 2.42 -3.29 -13.69
C SER A 200 3.70 -4.05 -13.41
N SER A 201 4.07 -4.18 -12.13
CA SER A 201 5.22 -5.01 -11.73
C SER A 201 5.08 -5.48 -10.29
N TYR A 202 5.72 -6.58 -9.97
CA TYR A 202 5.85 -7.08 -8.60
C TYR A 202 7.30 -7.09 -8.17
N GLY A 203 7.52 -6.72 -6.90
CA GLY A 203 8.82 -6.77 -6.28
C GLY A 203 9.68 -5.53 -6.50
N CYS A 204 10.80 -5.51 -5.79
CA CYS A 204 11.79 -4.46 -5.81
C CYS A 204 13.18 -5.10 -5.65
N PRO A 205 14.22 -4.72 -6.43
CA PRO A 205 15.53 -5.35 -6.36
C PRO A 205 16.39 -4.86 -5.19
N HIS A 206 15.92 -3.83 -4.49
CA HIS A 206 16.67 -3.17 -3.43
C HIS A 206 16.60 -3.91 -2.08
N ARG A 207 17.53 -3.56 -1.15
CA ARG A 207 17.76 -4.26 0.13
C ARG A 207 17.49 -3.39 1.36
N CYS A 208 16.54 -2.45 1.27
CA CYS A 208 16.24 -1.57 2.41
C CYS A 208 15.91 -2.40 3.66
N ALA A 209 16.66 -2.16 4.75
CA ALA A 209 16.64 -3.01 5.94
C ALA A 209 15.30 -3.03 6.71
N PHE A 210 14.43 -2.05 6.45
CA PHE A 210 13.09 -1.97 7.04
C PHE A 210 12.00 -2.67 6.21
N CYS A 211 12.29 -3.02 4.95
CA CYS A 211 11.29 -3.39 3.97
C CYS A 211 11.06 -4.90 3.90
N VAL A 212 9.79 -5.32 3.80
CA VAL A 212 9.40 -6.73 3.70
C VAL A 212 9.35 -7.26 2.26
N GLU A 213 9.62 -6.43 1.26
CA GLU A 213 9.68 -6.83 -0.15
C GLU A 213 10.68 -7.96 -0.40
N GLU A 214 11.80 -7.94 0.30
CA GLU A 214 12.81 -8.99 0.21
C GLU A 214 12.24 -10.37 0.57
N ILE A 215 11.34 -10.44 1.55
CA ILE A 215 10.79 -11.71 2.03
C ILE A 215 9.77 -12.26 1.02
N VAL A 216 8.86 -11.41 0.56
CA VAL A 216 7.73 -11.83 -0.29
C VAL A 216 8.17 -12.04 -1.74
N ASN A 217 8.98 -11.13 -2.28
CA ASN A 217 9.38 -11.13 -3.68
C ASN A 217 10.85 -11.55 -3.91
N LYS A 218 11.61 -11.91 -2.84
CA LYS A 218 13.00 -12.40 -2.91
C LYS A 218 13.92 -11.45 -3.69
N ARG A 219 13.72 -10.13 -3.56
CA ARG A 219 14.44 -9.07 -4.28
C ARG A 219 14.39 -9.21 -5.82
N ARG A 220 13.34 -9.84 -6.34
CA ARG A 220 13.15 -10.02 -7.77
C ARG A 220 12.07 -9.07 -8.27
N TRP A 221 12.47 -8.10 -9.07
CA TRP A 221 11.54 -7.27 -9.81
C TRP A 221 11.06 -7.98 -11.07
N ARG A 222 9.76 -7.99 -11.31
CA ARG A 222 9.12 -8.69 -12.44
C ARG A 222 8.09 -7.77 -13.04
N PRO A 223 8.39 -7.19 -14.21
CA PRO A 223 7.49 -6.28 -14.90
C PRO A 223 6.53 -7.00 -15.83
N VAL A 224 5.36 -6.42 -16.00
CA VAL A 224 4.53 -6.62 -17.19
C VAL A 224 5.20 -5.91 -18.38
N PRO A 225 5.32 -6.52 -19.55
CA PRO A 225 5.93 -5.90 -20.73
C PRO A 225 5.22 -4.59 -21.12
N ALA A 226 5.95 -3.59 -21.60
CA ALA A 226 5.42 -2.28 -22.00
C ALA A 226 4.22 -2.39 -22.95
N LYS A 227 4.30 -3.27 -23.96
CA LYS A 227 3.20 -3.52 -24.90
C LYS A 227 1.91 -3.98 -24.22
N THR A 228 2.03 -4.82 -23.18
CA THR A 228 0.89 -5.31 -22.41
C THR A 228 0.30 -4.19 -21.55
N VAL A 229 1.14 -3.40 -20.88
CA VAL A 229 0.71 -2.22 -20.10
C VAL A 229 -0.12 -1.27 -20.98
N LEU A 230 0.38 -0.92 -22.16
CA LEU A 230 -0.31 -0.04 -23.11
C LEU A 230 -1.68 -0.59 -23.52
N LYS A 231 -1.76 -1.89 -23.83
CA LYS A 231 -3.02 -2.56 -24.16
C LYS A 231 -4.01 -2.53 -22.99
N GLU A 232 -3.53 -2.75 -21.77
CA GLU A 232 -4.36 -2.71 -20.56
C GLU A 232 -4.88 -1.28 -20.31
N TRP A 233 -4.02 -0.25 -20.42
CA TRP A 233 -4.43 1.14 -20.27
C TRP A 233 -5.46 1.57 -21.32
N GLN A 234 -5.28 1.18 -22.58
CA GLN A 234 -6.31 1.38 -23.63
C GLN A 234 -7.64 0.71 -23.28
N ASN A 235 -7.60 -0.50 -22.69
CA ASN A 235 -8.80 -1.18 -22.24
C ASN A 235 -9.49 -0.46 -21.07
N LEU A 236 -8.72 0.12 -20.13
CA LEU A 236 -9.28 0.92 -19.03
C LEU A 236 -9.98 2.18 -19.56
N ILE A 237 -9.38 2.87 -20.53
CA ILE A 237 -10.01 4.02 -21.21
C ILE A 237 -11.30 3.57 -21.91
N LYS A 238 -11.22 2.54 -22.75
CA LYS A 238 -12.34 2.12 -23.60
C LYS A 238 -13.53 1.60 -22.80
N LYS A 239 -13.27 0.83 -21.71
CA LYS A 239 -14.32 0.16 -20.95
C LYS A 239 -14.86 0.96 -19.79
N TYR A 240 -14.02 1.75 -19.14
CA TYR A 240 -14.34 2.42 -17.88
C TYR A 240 -14.14 3.93 -17.96
N HIS A 241 -13.87 4.47 -19.17
CA HIS A 241 -13.65 5.90 -19.38
C HIS A 241 -12.61 6.50 -18.44
N ALA A 242 -11.54 5.73 -18.14
CA ALA A 242 -10.44 6.20 -17.31
C ALA A 242 -9.76 7.39 -17.98
N ASP A 243 -9.53 8.47 -17.23
CA ASP A 243 -8.71 9.61 -17.63
C ASP A 243 -7.30 9.53 -17.03
N SER A 244 -7.15 8.67 -16.03
CA SER A 244 -5.88 8.47 -15.34
C SER A 244 -5.76 7.09 -14.68
N VAL A 245 -4.51 6.71 -14.36
CA VAL A 245 -4.19 5.51 -13.59
C VAL A 245 -3.27 5.84 -12.41
N ALA A 246 -3.55 5.23 -11.26
CA ALA A 246 -2.68 5.23 -10.10
C ALA A 246 -1.87 3.92 -10.09
N VAL A 247 -0.55 4.01 -10.23
CA VAL A 247 0.32 2.83 -10.33
C VAL A 247 0.80 2.41 -8.95
N TYR A 248 0.42 1.19 -8.52
CA TYR A 248 0.71 0.64 -7.19
C TYR A 248 1.89 -0.36 -7.20
N ASP A 249 2.83 -0.19 -8.11
CA ASP A 249 4.05 -1.00 -8.13
C ASP A 249 4.93 -0.69 -6.90
N SER A 250 5.61 -1.67 -6.36
CA SER A 250 6.61 -1.45 -5.30
C SER A 250 7.80 -0.60 -5.79
N ASN A 251 8.15 -0.72 -7.07
CA ASN A 251 9.08 0.16 -7.78
C ASN A 251 8.79 0.08 -9.29
N PHE A 252 8.19 1.13 -9.84
CA PHE A 252 7.86 1.21 -11.28
C PHE A 252 9.09 1.51 -12.14
N PHE A 253 10.02 2.29 -11.61
CA PHE A 253 11.15 2.89 -12.32
C PHE A 253 12.44 2.06 -12.26
N VAL A 254 12.36 0.74 -12.13
CA VAL A 254 13.56 -0.12 -12.07
C VAL A 254 14.31 -0.15 -13.42
N ASP A 255 13.60 -0.10 -14.52
CA ASP A 255 14.15 -0.17 -15.89
C ASP A 255 13.74 1.05 -16.70
N GLU A 256 14.72 1.94 -16.99
CA GLU A 256 14.51 3.16 -17.76
C GLU A 256 14.04 2.87 -19.19
N LYS A 257 14.56 1.79 -19.80
CA LYS A 257 14.14 1.38 -21.14
C LYS A 257 12.65 1.06 -21.18
N ARG A 258 12.15 0.30 -20.21
CA ARG A 258 10.73 -0.02 -20.12
C ARG A 258 9.87 1.25 -19.96
N VAL A 259 10.29 2.20 -19.13
CA VAL A 259 9.58 3.49 -18.96
C VAL A 259 9.54 4.25 -20.28
N THR A 260 10.67 4.32 -20.99
CA THR A 260 10.79 4.92 -22.33
C THR A 260 9.85 4.24 -23.33
N ASP A 261 9.84 2.89 -23.36
CA ASP A 261 8.99 2.10 -24.26
C ASP A 261 7.49 2.34 -23.99
N ILE A 262 7.09 2.45 -22.71
CA ILE A 262 5.70 2.81 -22.33
C ILE A 262 5.36 4.22 -22.85
N CYS A 263 6.18 5.22 -22.54
CA CYS A 263 5.92 6.59 -22.95
C CYS A 263 5.88 6.75 -24.48
N GLN A 264 6.83 6.17 -25.21
CA GLN A 264 6.83 6.18 -26.68
C GLN A 264 5.59 5.47 -27.26
N GLY A 265 5.20 4.34 -26.65
CA GLY A 265 4.00 3.62 -27.03
C GLY A 265 2.72 4.41 -26.78
N MET A 266 2.64 5.20 -25.70
CA MET A 266 1.52 6.11 -25.44
C MET A 266 1.43 7.17 -26.54
N ILE A 267 2.55 7.79 -26.91
CA ILE A 267 2.58 8.80 -27.97
C ILE A 267 2.15 8.20 -29.32
N LYS A 268 2.77 7.07 -29.70
CA LYS A 268 2.45 6.38 -30.97
C LYS A 268 1.00 5.91 -31.03
N GLY A 269 0.48 5.38 -29.91
CA GLY A 269 -0.89 4.90 -29.78
C GLY A 269 -1.93 5.99 -29.50
N LYS A 270 -1.52 7.25 -29.42
CA LYS A 270 -2.37 8.41 -29.06
C LYS A 270 -3.18 8.13 -27.78
N ILE A 271 -2.54 7.50 -26.78
CA ILE A 271 -3.15 7.16 -25.50
C ILE A 271 -3.15 8.42 -24.65
N ASN A 272 -4.32 9.04 -24.51
CA ASN A 272 -4.52 10.21 -23.66
C ASN A 272 -4.95 9.75 -22.25
N LEU A 273 -3.95 9.48 -21.41
CA LEU A 273 -4.16 8.96 -20.04
C LEU A 273 -3.07 9.54 -19.15
N LYS A 274 -3.42 10.24 -18.10
CA LYS A 274 -2.44 10.64 -17.09
C LYS A 274 -2.09 9.46 -16.21
N TRP A 275 -0.89 9.44 -15.65
CA TRP A 275 -0.45 8.40 -14.75
C TRP A 275 0.36 8.96 -13.59
N GLY A 276 0.17 8.40 -12.42
CA GLY A 276 0.81 8.89 -11.22
C GLY A 276 0.79 7.87 -10.10
N ASN A 277 1.11 8.32 -8.88
CA ASN A 277 1.25 7.46 -7.71
C ASN A 277 2.31 6.34 -7.90
N ALA A 278 3.20 6.50 -8.88
CA ALA A 278 4.19 5.50 -9.24
C ALA A 278 5.40 5.58 -8.29
N ASN A 279 5.69 4.47 -7.60
CA ASN A 279 6.85 4.42 -6.70
C ASN A 279 8.16 4.36 -7.48
N GLY A 280 9.13 5.17 -7.05
CA GLY A 280 10.48 5.18 -7.58
C GLY A 280 11.53 5.57 -6.55
N ARG A 281 12.76 5.13 -6.77
CA ARG A 281 13.91 5.57 -5.95
C ARG A 281 14.52 6.82 -6.55
N ALA A 282 14.64 7.87 -5.76
CA ALA A 282 15.24 9.13 -6.18
C ALA A 282 16.66 8.94 -6.75
N GLY A 283 17.52 8.17 -6.09
CA GLY A 283 18.86 7.88 -6.58
C GLY A 283 18.91 7.14 -7.92
N GLN A 284 17.90 6.34 -8.25
CA GLN A 284 17.80 5.71 -9.57
C GLN A 284 17.30 6.69 -10.64
N LEU A 285 16.24 7.41 -10.32
CA LEU A 285 15.62 8.40 -11.22
C LEU A 285 16.55 9.59 -11.49
N SER A 286 17.39 10.01 -10.54
CA SER A 286 18.36 11.09 -10.74
C SER A 286 19.35 10.81 -11.88
N ARG A 287 19.57 9.52 -12.20
CA ARG A 287 20.47 9.06 -13.28
C ARG A 287 19.77 8.84 -14.62
N TYR A 288 18.45 9.00 -14.70
CA TYR A 288 17.71 8.87 -15.95
C TYR A 288 18.10 9.96 -16.94
N GLN A 289 18.14 9.58 -18.21
CA GLN A 289 18.50 10.48 -19.31
C GLN A 289 17.41 11.55 -19.51
N GLU A 290 17.81 12.75 -19.92
CA GLU A 290 16.92 13.87 -20.17
C GLU A 290 15.78 13.55 -21.15
N LYS A 291 16.07 12.73 -22.17
CA LYS A 291 15.05 12.27 -23.13
C LYS A 291 13.91 11.50 -22.45
N THR A 292 14.21 10.70 -21.42
CA THR A 292 13.20 9.93 -20.68
C THR A 292 12.32 10.86 -19.86
N TRP A 293 12.90 11.88 -19.20
CA TRP A 293 12.16 12.90 -18.47
C TRP A 293 11.17 13.66 -19.37
N LYS A 294 11.62 14.10 -20.54
CA LYS A 294 10.76 14.76 -21.56
C LYS A 294 9.62 13.85 -22.02
N LEU A 295 9.87 12.55 -22.17
CA LEU A 295 8.83 11.59 -22.53
C LEU A 295 7.81 11.41 -21.40
N MET A 296 8.27 11.30 -20.14
CA MET A 296 7.40 11.20 -18.96
C MET A 296 6.49 12.43 -18.85
N GLU A 297 7.03 13.63 -18.98
CA GLU A 297 6.27 14.88 -19.00
C GLU A 297 5.22 14.88 -20.12
N LYS A 298 5.64 14.61 -21.36
CA LYS A 298 4.78 14.61 -22.55
C LYS A 298 3.64 13.59 -22.45
N THR A 299 3.82 12.51 -21.73
CA THR A 299 2.81 11.44 -21.55
C THR A 299 1.98 11.59 -20.27
N GLY A 300 2.12 12.71 -19.56
CA GLY A 300 1.30 13.03 -18.41
C GLY A 300 1.66 12.24 -17.14
N CYS A 301 2.98 11.98 -16.91
CA CYS A 301 3.46 11.56 -15.60
C CYS A 301 3.18 12.67 -14.58
N ALA A 302 2.19 12.50 -13.74
CA ALA A 302 1.72 13.57 -12.86
C ALA A 302 2.40 13.57 -11.48
N MET A 303 2.65 12.38 -10.93
CA MET A 303 3.20 12.25 -9.58
C MET A 303 4.07 11.00 -9.42
N ILE A 304 5.21 11.17 -8.75
CA ILE A 304 6.10 10.09 -8.32
C ILE A 304 6.10 10.03 -6.80
N LEU A 305 5.93 8.82 -6.24
CA LEU A 305 6.15 8.54 -4.83
C LEU A 305 7.61 8.15 -4.63
N THR A 306 8.28 8.71 -3.63
CA THR A 306 9.64 8.31 -3.29
C THR A 306 9.86 8.28 -1.79
N GLY A 307 10.44 7.16 -1.33
CA GLY A 307 10.96 7.09 0.02
C GLY A 307 12.25 7.87 0.12
N ALA A 308 12.19 9.10 0.65
CA ALA A 308 13.37 9.87 1.02
C ALA A 308 13.99 9.36 2.33
N GLU A 309 13.16 8.83 3.19
CA GLU A 309 13.38 8.19 4.49
C GLU A 309 13.98 9.13 5.53
N SER A 310 15.12 9.78 5.29
CA SER A 310 15.79 10.66 6.25
C SER A 310 16.61 11.74 5.56
N GLY A 311 16.78 12.88 6.22
CA GLY A 311 17.75 13.92 5.87
C GLY A 311 19.15 13.66 6.42
N SER A 312 19.36 12.57 7.15
CA SER A 312 20.65 12.15 7.69
C SER A 312 21.24 11.05 6.83
N GLN A 313 22.46 11.28 6.29
CA GLN A 313 23.16 10.25 5.51
C GLN A 313 23.44 9.00 6.35
N SER A 314 23.82 9.15 7.61
CA SER A 314 24.06 8.02 8.52
C SER A 314 22.78 7.17 8.74
N ALA A 315 21.61 7.80 8.76
CA ALA A 315 20.34 7.07 8.83
C ALA A 315 20.05 6.34 7.53
N LEU A 316 20.30 6.95 6.36
CA LEU A 316 20.15 6.29 5.05
C LEU A 316 21.08 5.08 4.93
N ASP A 317 22.31 5.19 5.38
CA ASP A 317 23.29 4.10 5.38
C ASP A 317 22.87 2.97 6.32
N PHE A 318 22.40 3.33 7.54
CA PHE A 318 21.90 2.39 8.52
C PHE A 318 20.72 1.54 8.02
N ILE A 319 19.81 2.12 7.25
CA ILE A 319 18.69 1.39 6.66
C ILE A 319 19.01 0.78 5.29
N SER A 320 20.26 0.83 4.86
CA SER A 320 20.71 0.32 3.54
C SER A 320 19.89 0.89 2.38
N LYS A 321 19.66 2.22 2.42
CA LYS A 321 18.87 2.88 1.37
C LYS A 321 19.63 2.97 0.05
N ASP A 322 20.96 2.85 0.06
CA ASP A 322 21.83 2.96 -1.14
C ASP A 322 21.50 4.22 -1.97
N MET A 323 21.42 5.38 -1.33
CA MET A 323 21.12 6.68 -1.93
C MET A 323 21.80 7.76 -1.11
N ASN A 324 22.36 8.77 -1.77
CA ASN A 324 22.86 9.97 -1.11
C ASN A 324 21.89 11.16 -1.24
N LEU A 325 22.07 12.17 -0.39
CA LEU A 325 21.18 13.32 -0.33
C LEU A 325 21.24 14.20 -1.61
N ASP A 326 22.39 14.25 -2.29
CA ASP A 326 22.52 15.00 -3.54
C ASP A 326 21.74 14.37 -4.68
N GLU A 327 21.67 13.02 -4.72
CA GLU A 327 20.82 12.31 -5.68
C GLU A 327 19.33 12.67 -5.47
N LEU A 328 18.89 12.80 -4.19
CA LEU A 328 17.53 13.21 -3.88
C LEU A 328 17.24 14.66 -4.33
N ILE A 329 18.19 15.58 -4.09
CA ILE A 329 18.08 16.98 -4.52
C ILE A 329 18.05 17.06 -6.05
N ASN A 330 18.91 16.33 -6.75
CA ASN A 330 18.96 16.28 -8.20
C ASN A 330 17.66 15.71 -8.79
N PHE A 331 17.14 14.64 -8.21
CA PHE A 331 15.84 14.10 -8.57
C PHE A 331 14.73 15.14 -8.42
N THR A 332 14.72 15.90 -7.32
CA THR A 332 13.74 16.95 -7.08
C THR A 332 13.80 18.05 -8.13
N LYS A 333 15.02 18.50 -8.49
CA LYS A 333 15.22 19.49 -9.56
C LYS A 333 14.68 18.99 -10.90
N LYS A 334 14.94 17.72 -11.24
CA LYS A 334 14.42 17.08 -12.46
C LYS A 334 12.91 17.03 -12.48
N CYS A 335 12.27 16.62 -11.37
CA CYS A 335 10.82 16.60 -11.27
C CYS A 335 10.21 18.00 -11.44
N GLU A 336 10.80 19.05 -10.83
CA GLU A 336 10.32 20.43 -11.00
C GLU A 336 10.48 20.91 -12.42
N GLN A 337 11.63 20.66 -13.06
CA GLN A 337 11.90 21.01 -14.45
C GLN A 337 10.86 20.41 -15.42
N HIS A 338 10.35 19.20 -15.11
CA HIS A 338 9.39 18.46 -15.95
C HIS A 338 7.97 18.47 -15.38
N HIS A 339 7.65 19.38 -14.48
CA HIS A 339 6.32 19.57 -13.89
C HIS A 339 5.72 18.32 -13.21
N ILE A 340 6.57 17.38 -12.78
CA ILE A 340 6.17 16.15 -12.08
C ILE A 340 6.15 16.41 -10.58
N LYS A 341 5.01 16.19 -9.93
CA LYS A 341 4.85 16.32 -8.48
C LYS A 341 5.48 15.15 -7.76
N ILE A 342 6.00 15.38 -6.55
CA ILE A 342 6.58 14.33 -5.72
C ILE A 342 5.80 14.20 -4.41
N LEU A 343 5.51 12.96 -4.02
CA LEU A 343 5.13 12.61 -2.67
C LEU A 343 6.32 11.94 -1.99
N TYR A 344 6.90 12.64 -0.99
CA TYR A 344 7.99 12.11 -0.18
C TYR A 344 7.45 11.39 1.04
N SER A 345 8.04 10.24 1.36
CA SER A 345 7.91 9.61 2.66
C SER A 345 9.21 9.65 3.44
N PHE A 346 9.11 9.97 4.73
CA PHE A 346 10.19 9.96 5.70
C PHE A 346 9.88 8.97 6.81
N LEU A 347 10.92 8.36 7.36
CA LEU A 347 10.85 7.47 8.51
C LEU A 347 11.58 8.10 9.70
N VAL A 348 11.06 7.87 10.89
CA VAL A 348 11.71 8.26 12.15
C VAL A 348 11.57 7.15 13.18
N GLY A 349 12.39 7.18 14.21
CA GLY A 349 12.36 6.19 15.28
C GLY A 349 12.95 4.85 14.85
N LEU A 350 14.10 4.88 14.21
CA LEU A 350 14.85 3.69 13.87
C LEU A 350 15.50 3.09 15.12
N PRO A 351 15.60 1.75 15.24
CA PRO A 351 16.15 1.07 16.40
C PRO A 351 17.70 1.14 16.40
N TRP A 352 18.25 2.31 16.74
CA TRP A 352 19.67 2.61 16.59
C TRP A 352 20.55 1.98 17.68
N SER A 353 20.21 2.17 18.96
CA SER A 353 21.03 1.74 20.10
C SER A 353 20.21 1.05 21.19
N LYS A 354 20.89 0.29 22.07
CA LYS A 354 20.32 -0.22 23.33
C LYS A 354 20.24 0.86 24.40
N ASP A 355 21.06 1.90 24.29
CA ASP A 355 21.09 3.03 25.20
C ASP A 355 19.99 4.04 24.81
N PRO A 356 18.98 4.29 25.68
CA PRO A 356 17.90 5.24 25.39
C PRO A 356 18.41 6.65 25.09
N LYS A 357 19.41 7.17 25.84
CA LYS A 357 19.96 8.52 25.61
C LYS A 357 20.54 8.67 24.23
N LYS A 358 21.32 7.66 23.77
CA LYS A 358 21.87 7.65 22.41
C LYS A 358 20.80 7.56 21.34
N ASN A 359 19.67 6.88 21.61
CA ASN A 359 18.54 6.89 20.69
C ASN A 359 17.86 8.27 20.62
N ASP A 360 17.64 8.93 21.77
CA ASP A 360 17.04 10.25 21.81
C ASP A 360 17.90 11.28 21.06
N GLU A 361 19.23 11.26 21.27
CA GLU A 361 20.18 12.10 20.53
C GLU A 361 20.14 11.83 19.02
N PHE A 362 20.10 10.54 18.63
CA PHE A 362 20.02 10.15 17.22
C PHE A 362 18.72 10.61 16.59
N VAL A 363 17.57 10.37 17.23
CA VAL A 363 16.24 10.76 16.75
C VAL A 363 16.13 12.27 16.63
N ALA A 364 16.60 13.03 17.62
CA ALA A 364 16.64 14.50 17.57
C ALA A 364 17.51 15.02 16.41
N GLY A 365 18.69 14.43 16.21
CA GLY A 365 19.58 14.74 15.09
C GLY A 365 18.94 14.42 13.73
N GLU A 366 18.25 13.29 13.64
CA GLU A 366 17.52 12.86 12.45
C GLU A 366 16.37 13.81 12.10
N TYR A 367 15.57 14.25 13.08
CA TYR A 367 14.53 15.27 12.87
C TYR A 367 15.14 16.56 12.35
N LYS A 368 16.17 17.10 13.01
CA LYS A 368 16.85 18.34 12.59
C LYS A 368 17.35 18.25 11.15
N ALA A 369 18.04 17.17 10.82
CA ALA A 369 18.56 16.93 9.47
C ALA A 369 17.45 16.82 8.42
N THR A 370 16.37 16.09 8.75
CA THR A 370 15.24 15.89 7.82
C THR A 370 14.42 17.16 7.61
N LEU A 371 14.16 17.92 8.66
CA LEU A 371 13.48 19.23 8.52
C LEU A 371 14.34 20.21 7.70
N GLY A 372 15.66 20.21 7.89
CA GLY A 372 16.60 20.98 7.07
C GLY A 372 16.63 20.54 5.61
N LEU A 373 16.52 19.24 5.33
CA LEU A 373 16.37 18.73 3.98
C LEU A 373 15.05 19.18 3.36
N ILE A 374 13.93 19.08 4.07
CA ILE A 374 12.61 19.52 3.59
C ILE A 374 12.63 21.02 3.24
N ASP A 375 13.31 21.87 4.02
CA ASP A 375 13.49 23.29 3.67
C ASP A 375 14.19 23.47 2.31
N LYS A 376 15.23 22.67 2.03
CA LYS A 376 15.91 22.70 0.72
C LYS A 376 14.98 22.24 -0.40
N LEU A 377 14.20 21.18 -0.18
CA LEU A 377 13.27 20.65 -1.17
C LEU A 377 12.11 21.62 -1.45
N LEU A 378 11.58 22.30 -0.42
CA LEU A 378 10.55 23.33 -0.55
C LEU A 378 11.02 24.55 -1.35
N LYS A 379 12.30 24.93 -1.24
CA LYS A 379 12.90 26.00 -2.06
C LYS A 379 13.00 25.62 -3.53
N ILE A 380 13.15 24.34 -3.86
CA ILE A 380 13.16 23.86 -5.24
C ILE A 380 11.73 23.79 -5.78
N CYS A 381 10.81 23.15 -5.03
CA CYS A 381 9.42 23.01 -5.42
C CYS A 381 8.50 22.99 -4.20
N ASN A 382 7.60 23.96 -4.11
CA ASN A 382 6.65 24.08 -3.01
C ASN A 382 5.31 23.35 -3.25
N ARG A 383 5.19 22.65 -4.41
CA ARG A 383 4.00 21.83 -4.76
C ARG A 383 4.13 20.40 -4.30
N ASN A 384 5.31 19.98 -3.84
CA ASN A 384 5.56 18.62 -3.38
C ASN A 384 4.88 18.34 -2.04
N ARG A 385 4.54 17.08 -1.83
CA ARG A 385 3.93 16.57 -0.60
C ARG A 385 4.95 15.86 0.27
N TYR A 386 4.72 15.92 1.58
CA TYR A 386 5.61 15.33 2.58
C TYR A 386 4.78 14.51 3.57
N THR A 387 5.23 13.30 3.88
CA THR A 387 4.65 12.47 4.92
C THR A 387 5.73 11.94 5.83
N TYR A 388 5.47 11.88 7.12
CA TYR A 388 6.36 11.34 8.13
C TYR A 388 5.74 10.09 8.75
N TYR A 389 6.50 9.00 8.79
CA TYR A 389 6.04 7.75 9.39
C TYR A 389 6.98 7.34 10.50
N ILE A 390 6.41 6.80 11.56
CA ILE A 390 7.19 6.13 12.60
C ILE A 390 7.51 4.73 12.09
N PHE A 391 8.78 4.35 12.23
CA PHE A 391 9.22 3.01 11.85
C PHE A 391 8.46 1.94 12.64
N LEU A 392 7.76 1.06 11.95
CA LEU A 392 7.16 -0.14 12.51
C LEU A 392 7.93 -1.37 12.05
N PRO A 393 8.56 -2.12 12.97
CA PRO A 393 9.28 -3.33 12.60
C PRO A 393 8.34 -4.42 12.10
N TYR A 394 8.53 -4.91 10.89
CA TYR A 394 7.80 -6.06 10.35
C TYR A 394 8.65 -7.32 10.39
N PRO A 395 8.08 -8.48 10.81
CA PRO A 395 8.80 -9.74 10.86
C PRO A 395 9.49 -10.09 9.54
N GLY A 396 10.75 -10.51 9.64
CA GLY A 396 11.58 -10.90 8.52
C GLY A 396 12.40 -9.78 7.88
N ALA A 397 12.02 -8.49 8.04
CA ALA A 397 12.90 -7.39 7.68
C ALA A 397 14.14 -7.36 8.59
N ALA A 398 15.30 -6.96 8.08
CA ALA A 398 16.55 -6.96 8.84
C ALA A 398 16.46 -6.17 10.16
N LEU A 399 15.81 -4.99 10.12
CA LEU A 399 15.61 -4.16 11.31
C LEU A 399 14.62 -4.74 12.33
N PHE A 400 13.79 -5.71 11.95
CA PHE A 400 12.93 -6.39 12.92
C PHE A 400 13.73 -7.17 13.96
N ASN A 401 14.71 -7.95 13.53
CA ASN A 401 15.57 -8.71 14.44
C ASN A 401 16.36 -7.79 15.37
N ARG A 402 16.83 -6.65 14.86
CA ARG A 402 17.47 -5.62 15.66
C ARG A 402 16.50 -5.04 16.69
N ALA A 403 15.27 -4.68 16.28
CA ALA A 403 14.25 -4.19 17.18
C ALA A 403 13.92 -5.20 18.30
N VAL A 404 13.84 -6.50 17.96
CA VAL A 404 13.65 -7.59 18.94
C VAL A 404 14.83 -7.64 19.94
N SER A 405 16.07 -7.51 19.47
CA SER A 405 17.26 -7.48 20.35
C SER A 405 17.28 -6.27 21.28
N LEU A 406 16.57 -5.19 20.91
CA LEU A 406 16.38 -3.99 21.74
C LEU A 406 15.12 -4.07 22.64
N GLY A 407 14.44 -5.22 22.67
CA GLY A 407 13.32 -5.48 23.56
C GLY A 407 11.94 -5.21 22.96
N LEU A 408 11.80 -5.22 21.62
CA LEU A 408 10.48 -5.17 20.96
C LEU A 408 9.62 -6.35 21.43
N LYS A 409 8.47 -6.04 22.00
CA LYS A 409 7.40 -7.00 22.23
C LYS A 409 6.49 -7.00 21.02
N TYR A 410 6.43 -8.11 20.30
CA TYR A 410 5.62 -8.23 19.09
C TYR A 410 4.52 -9.29 19.24
N PRO A 411 3.43 -9.20 18.48
CA PRO A 411 2.31 -10.12 18.55
C PRO A 411 2.70 -11.58 18.29
N LYS A 412 2.11 -12.51 19.07
CA LYS A 412 2.40 -13.96 19.00
C LYS A 412 1.27 -14.78 18.36
N SER A 413 0.18 -14.14 17.95
CA SER A 413 -0.96 -14.79 17.29
C SER A 413 -1.50 -13.92 16.17
N LEU A 414 -2.20 -14.54 15.21
CA LEU A 414 -2.83 -13.80 14.10
C LEU A 414 -3.77 -12.71 14.61
N ASN A 415 -4.59 -13.01 15.62
CA ASN A 415 -5.51 -12.02 16.21
C ASN A 415 -4.77 -10.81 16.79
N ALA A 416 -3.64 -11.02 17.44
CA ALA A 416 -2.88 -9.94 18.06
C ALA A 416 -2.24 -9.01 17.04
N TRP A 417 -1.96 -9.49 15.80
CA TRP A 417 -1.48 -8.67 14.70
C TRP A 417 -2.54 -7.72 14.11
N SER A 418 -3.81 -7.93 14.41
CA SER A 418 -4.90 -7.05 13.93
C SER A 418 -4.77 -5.61 14.39
N ASN A 419 -4.16 -5.40 15.56
CA ASN A 419 -3.94 -4.08 16.15
C ASN A 419 -2.56 -3.49 15.82
N TYR A 420 -1.72 -4.22 15.08
CA TYR A 420 -0.39 -3.78 14.66
C TYR A 420 -0.51 -2.97 13.34
N LEU A 421 -0.85 -1.69 13.48
CA LEU A 421 -1.30 -0.87 12.36
C LEU A 421 -0.35 0.26 12.04
N MET A 422 -0.24 0.55 10.73
CA MET A 422 0.39 1.76 10.18
C MET A 422 -0.55 2.99 10.18
N SER A 423 -1.66 3.00 10.92
CA SER A 423 -2.46 4.21 11.01
C SER A 423 -1.83 5.18 12.00
N PRO A 424 -1.88 6.50 11.75
CA PRO A 424 -1.34 7.50 12.68
C PRO A 424 -1.85 7.34 14.11
N GLU A 425 -3.11 6.95 14.30
CA GLU A 425 -3.74 6.80 15.63
C GLU A 425 -3.29 5.54 16.36
N ASN A 426 -3.06 4.43 15.64
CA ASN A 426 -2.63 3.17 16.21
C ASN A 426 -1.10 2.98 16.21
N ALA A 427 -0.40 3.64 15.30
CA ALA A 427 1.04 3.77 15.37
C ALA A 427 1.46 4.41 16.70
N PHE A 428 0.64 5.32 17.24
CA PHE A 428 0.83 5.83 18.60
C PHE A 428 0.84 4.74 19.66
N HIS A 429 -0.13 3.83 19.64
CA HIS A 429 -0.22 2.75 20.64
C HIS A 429 0.93 1.75 20.51
N GLU A 430 1.30 1.36 19.30
CA GLU A 430 2.40 0.42 19.08
C GLU A 430 3.78 1.07 19.20
N THR A 431 3.94 2.35 18.82
CA THR A 431 5.18 3.09 19.00
C THR A 431 5.47 3.47 20.44
N LEU A 432 4.46 3.75 21.24
CA LEU A 432 4.63 3.95 22.69
C LEU A 432 5.17 2.70 23.41
N LYS A 433 5.05 1.53 22.80
CA LYS A 433 5.66 0.27 23.26
C LYS A 433 7.11 0.09 22.80
N GLN A 434 7.62 0.93 21.91
CA GLN A 434 8.98 0.86 21.39
C GLN A 434 9.91 1.67 22.28
N LYS A 435 10.97 1.00 22.78
CA LYS A 435 11.91 1.60 23.75
C LYS A 435 12.87 2.63 23.15
N TRP A 436 12.94 2.75 21.83
CA TRP A 436 13.85 3.62 21.09
C TRP A 436 13.22 4.86 20.47
N ILE A 437 11.97 5.14 20.78
CA ILE A 437 11.29 6.38 20.40
C ILE A 437 10.48 6.90 21.59
N SER A 438 10.59 8.19 21.87
CA SER A 438 9.87 8.84 22.96
C SER A 438 8.41 9.13 22.60
N ALA A 439 7.56 9.29 23.63
CA ALA A 439 6.17 9.74 23.40
C ALA A 439 6.10 11.15 22.78
N HIS A 440 7.09 12.01 23.09
CA HIS A 440 7.23 13.33 22.48
C HIS A 440 7.45 13.22 20.97
N ASP A 441 8.42 12.39 20.53
CA ASP A 441 8.72 12.21 19.10
C ASP A 441 7.55 11.63 18.33
N ALA A 442 6.82 10.70 18.94
CA ALA A 442 5.62 10.14 18.34
C ALA A 442 4.53 11.21 18.11
N LYS A 443 4.31 12.11 19.11
CA LYS A 443 3.37 13.24 18.99
C LYS A 443 3.85 14.25 17.94
N LEU A 444 5.13 14.59 17.94
CA LEU A 444 5.72 15.46 16.93
C LEU A 444 5.53 14.92 15.51
N THR A 445 5.78 13.62 15.29
CA THR A 445 5.55 12.98 13.99
C THR A 445 4.10 13.10 13.54
N ALA A 446 3.15 12.86 14.44
CA ALA A 446 1.72 12.98 14.12
C ALA A 446 1.35 14.43 13.77
N MET A 447 1.83 15.41 14.56
CA MET A 447 1.62 16.82 14.28
C MET A 447 2.20 17.23 12.92
N LEU A 448 3.43 16.81 12.61
CA LEU A 448 4.05 17.10 11.31
C LEU A 448 3.23 16.53 10.15
N THR A 449 2.83 15.26 10.23
CA THR A 449 2.14 14.58 9.14
C THR A 449 0.69 15.04 8.98
N GLN A 450 -0.09 15.08 10.07
CA GLN A 450 -1.54 15.30 9.99
C GLN A 450 -1.90 16.79 9.91
N TYR A 451 -1.10 17.64 10.53
CA TYR A 451 -1.40 19.06 10.64
C TYR A 451 -0.48 19.92 9.78
N ILE A 452 0.83 19.93 10.06
CA ILE A 452 1.77 20.83 9.37
C ILE A 452 1.79 20.58 7.87
N PHE A 453 2.09 19.36 7.44
CA PHE A 453 2.14 19.02 6.01
C PHE A 453 0.75 18.99 5.36
N GLY A 454 -0.28 18.58 6.09
CA GLY A 454 -1.66 18.61 5.60
C GLY A 454 -2.15 20.03 5.30
N ILE A 455 -1.84 21.00 6.16
CA ILE A 455 -2.22 22.41 5.94
C ILE A 455 -1.30 23.10 4.91
N MET A 456 -0.01 22.72 4.83
CA MET A 456 0.91 23.25 3.82
C MET A 456 0.61 22.72 2.40
N ASP A 457 -0.04 21.58 2.28
CA ASP A 457 -0.45 21.02 1.00
C ASP A 457 -1.65 21.80 0.44
N ARG A 458 -1.42 22.52 -0.65
CA ARG A 458 -2.45 23.33 -1.32
C ARG A 458 -3.63 22.50 -1.81
N ASP A 459 -3.41 21.27 -2.24
CA ASP A 459 -4.48 20.42 -2.74
C ASP A 459 -5.45 20.01 -1.61
N THR A 460 -5.04 20.05 -0.35
CA THR A 460 -5.93 19.84 0.78
C THR A 460 -7.08 20.87 0.77
N PHE A 461 -6.76 22.14 0.54
CA PHE A 461 -7.80 23.17 0.42
C PHE A 461 -8.70 22.92 -0.79
N ASP A 462 -8.11 22.69 -1.96
CA ASP A 462 -8.85 22.49 -3.23
C ASP A 462 -9.73 21.24 -3.19
N MET A 463 -9.33 20.22 -2.43
CA MET A 463 -10.11 18.99 -2.24
C MET A 463 -11.27 19.15 -1.25
N LEU A 464 -11.09 19.95 -0.19
CA LEU A 464 -12.06 20.09 0.90
C LEU A 464 -13.09 21.21 0.64
N TYR A 465 -12.64 22.33 0.10
CA TYR A 465 -13.47 23.51 -0.12
C TYR A 465 -14.74 23.25 -0.96
N PRO A 466 -14.69 22.48 -2.07
CA PRO A 466 -15.90 22.16 -2.85
C PRO A 466 -16.93 21.31 -2.11
N ARG A 467 -16.51 20.56 -1.09
CA ARG A 467 -17.41 19.69 -0.29
C ARG A 467 -18.32 20.46 0.63
N ILE A 468 -17.99 21.72 0.93
CA ILE A 468 -18.77 22.59 1.81
C ILE A 468 -19.92 23.18 1.00
N LYS A 469 -21.17 22.86 1.39
CA LYS A 469 -22.37 23.24 0.64
C LYS A 469 -22.82 24.68 0.91
N SER A 470 -22.74 25.17 2.16
CA SER A 470 -23.25 26.49 2.53
C SER A 470 -22.25 27.62 2.22
N ALA A 471 -22.75 28.79 1.79
CA ALA A 471 -21.92 29.97 1.53
C ALA A 471 -21.18 30.43 2.80
N LEU A 472 -21.88 30.49 3.94
CA LEU A 472 -21.30 30.86 5.23
C LEU A 472 -20.23 29.86 5.65
N GLY A 473 -20.47 28.55 5.47
CA GLY A 473 -19.48 27.51 5.75
C GLY A 473 -18.21 27.64 4.88
N LYS A 474 -18.35 28.00 3.60
CA LYS A 474 -17.21 28.27 2.71
C LYS A 474 -16.38 29.47 3.19
N ILE A 475 -17.02 30.55 3.61
CA ILE A 475 -16.32 31.72 4.16
C ILE A 475 -15.59 31.35 5.45
N SER A 476 -16.27 30.73 6.41
CA SER A 476 -15.70 30.30 7.67
C SER A 476 -14.53 29.32 7.48
N PHE A 477 -14.66 28.34 6.58
CA PHE A 477 -13.58 27.39 6.26
C PHE A 477 -12.37 28.11 5.66
N ARG A 478 -12.59 29.05 4.74
CA ARG A 478 -11.51 29.83 4.12
C ARG A 478 -10.74 30.63 5.17
N ILE A 479 -11.43 31.34 6.06
CA ILE A 479 -10.81 32.12 7.14
C ILE A 479 -9.99 31.17 8.05
N ALA A 480 -10.60 30.09 8.52
CA ALA A 480 -9.96 29.12 9.41
C ALA A 480 -8.73 28.48 8.76
N TYR A 481 -8.81 28.11 7.48
CA TYR A 481 -7.71 27.50 6.75
C TYR A 481 -6.51 28.45 6.60
N TYR A 482 -6.75 29.71 6.17
CA TYR A 482 -5.66 30.68 6.01
C TYR A 482 -5.05 31.10 7.34
N PHE A 483 -5.85 31.17 8.42
CA PHE A 483 -5.34 31.37 9.76
C PHE A 483 -4.45 30.22 10.23
N ALA A 484 -4.90 28.97 10.05
CA ALA A 484 -4.11 27.78 10.33
C ALA A 484 -2.82 27.75 9.50
N LEU A 485 -2.90 28.09 8.21
CA LEU A 485 -1.75 28.16 7.33
C LEU A 485 -0.71 29.21 7.79
N LEU A 486 -1.17 30.35 8.29
CA LEU A 486 -0.29 31.37 8.87
C LEU A 486 0.45 30.83 10.11
N ILE A 487 -0.28 30.22 11.03
CA ILE A 487 0.32 29.60 12.24
C ILE A 487 1.33 28.53 11.85
N VAL A 488 0.96 27.64 10.94
CA VAL A 488 1.84 26.56 10.45
C VAL A 488 3.12 27.13 9.82
N LYS A 489 3.02 28.21 9.01
CA LYS A 489 4.20 28.86 8.41
C LYS A 489 5.10 29.48 9.48
N ILE A 490 4.54 30.10 10.52
CA ILE A 490 5.33 30.65 11.63
C ILE A 490 6.03 29.52 12.39
N ARG A 491 5.30 28.46 12.76
CA ARG A 491 5.88 27.28 13.43
C ARG A 491 7.01 26.66 12.60
N TRP A 492 6.78 26.48 11.30
CA TRP A 492 7.76 25.94 10.39
C TRP A 492 9.02 26.80 10.29
N ARG A 493 8.86 28.11 10.19
CA ARG A 493 9.97 29.07 10.13
C ARG A 493 10.81 29.07 11.41
N LEU A 494 10.15 29.02 12.57
CA LEU A 494 10.80 29.02 13.89
C LEU A 494 11.26 27.62 14.33
N LYS A 495 10.85 26.58 13.62
CA LYS A 495 11.00 25.16 14.04
C LYS A 495 10.46 24.90 15.45
N PHE A 496 9.42 25.64 15.82
CA PHE A 496 8.77 25.56 17.11
C PHE A 496 7.55 24.65 17.04
N PHE A 497 7.71 23.42 17.53
CA PHE A 497 6.69 22.38 17.51
C PHE A 497 6.20 22.00 18.92
N ASP A 498 6.77 22.58 19.95
CA ASP A 498 6.30 22.46 21.32
C ASP A 498 4.98 23.25 21.50
N LEU A 499 4.21 22.94 22.56
CA LEU A 499 2.93 23.54 22.86
C LEU A 499 1.92 23.48 21.68
N PRO A 500 1.49 22.30 21.27
CA PRO A 500 0.67 22.10 20.06
C PRO A 500 -0.82 22.41 20.28
N LEU A 501 -1.17 23.58 20.85
CA LEU A 501 -2.55 23.97 21.15
C LEU A 501 -3.43 24.03 19.90
N ASP A 502 -2.90 24.59 18.81
CA ASP A 502 -3.56 24.66 17.51
C ASP A 502 -3.78 23.27 16.89
N TYR A 503 -2.82 22.35 17.03
CA TYR A 503 -2.98 20.94 16.63
C TYR A 503 -4.06 20.24 17.46
N TRP A 504 -4.16 20.53 18.74
CA TRP A 504 -5.22 20.00 19.60
C TRP A 504 -6.59 20.46 19.13
N VAL A 505 -6.75 21.75 18.86
CA VAL A 505 -8.00 22.31 18.30
C VAL A 505 -8.30 21.63 16.95
N PHE A 506 -7.32 21.56 16.06
CA PHE A 506 -7.47 20.87 14.78
C PHE A 506 -7.90 19.40 14.95
N SER A 507 -7.26 18.66 15.86
CA SER A 507 -7.57 17.25 16.10
C SER A 507 -8.98 17.04 16.70
N LEU A 508 -9.47 17.97 17.51
CA LEU A 508 -10.84 17.97 18.04
C LEU A 508 -11.84 18.22 16.91
N VAL A 509 -11.63 19.23 16.08
CA VAL A 509 -12.49 19.53 14.93
C VAL A 509 -12.52 18.35 13.96
N HIS A 510 -11.37 17.73 13.71
CA HIS A 510 -11.26 16.55 12.85
C HIS A 510 -12.02 15.35 13.43
N ARG A 511 -11.94 15.13 14.74
CA ARG A 511 -12.57 13.98 15.41
C ARG A 511 -14.09 14.12 15.52
N TYR A 512 -14.59 15.32 15.75
CA TYR A 512 -16.02 15.56 16.01
C TYR A 512 -16.75 16.26 14.86
N GLY A 513 -16.04 16.87 13.92
CA GLY A 513 -16.63 17.66 12.83
C GLY A 513 -17.05 16.87 11.60
N GLY A 514 -16.65 15.62 11.44
CA GLY A 514 -16.99 14.76 10.28
C GLY A 514 -16.60 15.33 8.91
N ILE A 515 -15.69 16.30 8.85
CA ILE A 515 -15.41 17.13 7.67
C ILE A 515 -14.18 16.66 6.86
N LEU A 516 -13.39 15.71 7.40
CA LEU A 516 -12.19 15.20 6.71
C LEU A 516 -12.20 13.71 6.53
#